data_d3e3943130746a4b2f1a3bd7f34b5f93
#
_entry.id   d3e3943130746a4b2f1a3bd7f34b5f93
#
_cell.length_a   1.000
_cell.length_b   1.000
_cell.length_c   1.000
_cell.angle_alpha   90.00
_cell.angle_beta   90.00
_cell.angle_gamma   90.00
#
_symmetry.space_group_name_H-M   'P 1'
#
loop_
_entity.id
_entity.type
_entity.pdbx_description
1 polymer ?
#
loop_
_entity_poly.entity_id
_entity_poly.type
_entity_poly.pdbx_seq_one_letter_code
_entity_poly.pdbx_strand_id
1 'polypeptide(L)'
;MQETSHRKGREGHVLKPGAMTRKVVVLTLTAALGVIGFLLGAGSIARSATETHATVSLRNTKLGRVLVNSKGHTLYLFKKDKNGKSSCSGSCAKFWPPLLSRGKPTAGPGVKASLLGRTRRSNGSRQVTYNKHPLYTYALDKRAGQTKGEGSFAFGAKWYAVSAKGAAVVKPPTTTTTTTTTTYPTTTYP
;
A
#
# COMPACT_ATOMS: atom_id res chain seq x y z
N MET A 1 -54.30 39.89 3.06
CA MET A 1 -53.55 40.74 4.01
C MET A 1 -52.09 40.50 3.71
N GLN A 2 -51.46 41.58 3.28
CA GLN A 2 -50.06 41.69 2.91
C GLN A 2 -49.16 41.57 4.13
N GLU A 3 -47.94 41.04 3.97
CA GLU A 3 -46.76 41.78 4.44
C GLU A 3 -45.51 41.27 3.75
N THR A 4 -44.97 42.17 2.98
CA THR A 4 -43.66 42.16 2.32
C THR A 4 -42.59 42.50 3.35
N SER A 5 -41.50 41.71 3.44
CA SER A 5 -40.29 42.14 4.12
C SER A 5 -39.09 42.03 3.19
N HIS A 6 -38.69 43.20 2.69
CA HIS A 6 -37.42 43.46 2.04
C HIS A 6 -36.25 43.15 2.99
N ARG A 7 -35.26 42.35 2.56
CA ARG A 7 -33.94 42.37 3.17
C ARG A 7 -32.86 42.66 2.13
N LYS A 8 -32.45 43.91 2.26
CA LYS A 8 -31.39 44.68 1.68
C LYS A 8 -30.07 43.91 1.51
N GLY A 9 -29.48 44.01 0.30
CA GLY A 9 -28.19 43.47 -0.06
C GLY A 9 -27.05 44.08 0.75
N ARG A 10 -26.04 43.26 0.96
CA ARG A 10 -24.69 43.68 1.34
C ARG A 10 -23.76 43.50 0.17
N GLU A 11 -23.38 44.61 -0.42
CA GLU A 11 -22.29 44.67 -1.39
C GLU A 11 -20.98 44.33 -0.71
N GLY A 12 -20.38 43.22 -1.15
CA GLY A 12 -19.03 42.84 -0.77
C GLY A 12 -17.99 43.65 -1.54
N HIS A 13 -17.23 44.40 -0.83
CA HIS A 13 -16.09 45.19 -1.31
C HIS A 13 -15.02 44.27 -1.90
N VAL A 14 -14.83 44.35 -3.21
CA VAL A 14 -13.74 43.68 -3.91
C VAL A 14 -12.49 44.53 -3.76
N LEU A 15 -11.53 44.02 -2.98
CA LEU A 15 -10.19 44.65 -2.89
C LEU A 15 -9.37 44.25 -4.12
N LYS A 16 -8.99 45.22 -4.93
CA LYS A 16 -8.06 45.13 -6.04
C LYS A 16 -6.65 44.88 -5.49
N PRO A 17 -5.85 43.90 -6.01
CA PRO A 17 -4.45 43.80 -5.67
C PRO A 17 -3.63 44.89 -6.34
N GLY A 18 -2.94 45.71 -5.52
CA GLY A 18 -2.05 46.76 -5.95
C GLY A 18 -0.83 46.22 -6.70
N ALA A 19 -0.54 46.78 -7.84
CA ALA A 19 0.66 46.53 -8.63
C ALA A 19 1.90 47.06 -7.90
N MET A 20 2.77 46.16 -7.49
CA MET A 20 4.06 46.49 -6.88
C MET A 20 5.09 46.68 -7.98
N THR A 21 5.30 47.95 -8.40
CA THR A 21 6.32 48.36 -9.36
C THR A 21 7.71 48.22 -8.74
N ARG A 22 8.45 47.17 -9.11
CA ARG A 22 9.87 47.05 -8.76
C ARG A 22 10.69 47.94 -9.68
N LYS A 23 11.24 49.01 -9.11
CA LYS A 23 12.23 49.88 -9.75
C LYS A 23 13.51 49.07 -9.95
N VAL A 24 13.85 48.79 -11.23
CA VAL A 24 15.15 48.24 -11.63
C VAL A 24 16.14 49.39 -11.58
N VAL A 25 17.08 49.34 -10.65
CA VAL A 25 18.25 50.23 -10.65
C VAL A 25 19.30 49.56 -11.52
N VAL A 26 19.50 50.11 -12.70
CA VAL A 26 20.61 49.75 -13.60
C VAL A 26 21.85 50.50 -13.11
N LEU A 27 22.78 49.78 -12.52
CA LEU A 27 24.12 50.29 -12.21
C LEU A 27 25.06 49.84 -13.31
N THR A 28 25.38 50.75 -14.23
CA THR A 28 26.41 50.54 -15.25
C THR A 28 27.79 50.76 -14.61
N LEU A 29 28.58 49.71 -14.53
CA LEU A 29 30.02 49.86 -14.28
C LEU A 29 30.79 49.21 -15.42
N THR A 30 31.40 50.05 -16.26
CA THR A 30 32.37 49.67 -17.27
C THR A 30 33.72 49.46 -16.59
N ALA A 31 34.39 48.34 -16.77
CA ALA A 31 35.88 48.28 -16.94
C ALA A 31 36.39 46.87 -17.16
N ALA A 32 37.12 46.77 -18.28
CA ALA A 32 38.37 46.02 -18.49
C ALA A 32 38.40 44.46 -18.47
N LEU A 33 38.59 43.96 -19.65
CA LEU A 33 39.48 42.86 -20.12
C LEU A 33 40.00 41.85 -19.07
N GLY A 34 39.51 40.61 -19.22
CA GLY A 34 40.14 39.43 -18.66
C GLY A 34 39.54 38.19 -19.31
N VAL A 35 40.15 37.76 -20.45
CA VAL A 35 39.78 36.50 -21.12
C VAL A 35 40.34 35.37 -20.24
N ILE A 36 39.52 34.76 -19.44
CA ILE A 36 39.74 33.41 -18.91
C ILE A 36 38.48 32.63 -19.22
N GLY A 37 38.55 31.80 -20.25
CA GLY A 37 37.52 30.87 -20.60
C GLY A 37 37.32 29.82 -19.50
N PHE A 38 36.36 30.02 -18.64
CA PHE A 38 35.87 28.97 -17.74
C PHE A 38 34.65 28.33 -18.40
N LEU A 39 34.92 27.26 -19.15
CA LEU A 39 33.87 26.35 -19.61
C LEU A 39 33.19 25.74 -18.36
N LEU A 40 32.19 26.44 -17.80
CA LEU A 40 31.27 25.86 -16.87
C LEU A 40 30.38 24.87 -17.66
N GLY A 41 30.90 23.65 -17.77
CA GLY A 41 30.06 22.52 -18.15
C GLY A 41 28.93 22.43 -17.13
N ALA A 42 27.73 22.91 -17.52
CA ALA A 42 26.50 22.65 -16.79
C ALA A 42 26.25 21.15 -16.85
N GLY A 43 26.94 20.40 -16.00
CA GLY A 43 26.65 18.99 -15.75
C GLY A 43 25.22 18.95 -15.19
N SER A 44 24.26 18.64 -16.05
CA SER A 44 22.91 18.30 -15.63
C SER A 44 23.04 17.10 -14.69
N ILE A 45 23.00 17.35 -13.38
CA ILE A 45 22.85 16.30 -12.39
C ILE A 45 21.46 15.74 -12.60
N ALA A 46 21.36 14.73 -13.47
CA ALA A 46 20.15 13.93 -13.60
C ALA A 46 19.91 13.31 -12.24
N ARG A 47 19.01 13.94 -11.47
CA ARG A 47 18.52 13.39 -10.20
C ARG A 47 17.79 12.12 -10.57
N SER A 48 18.48 10.98 -10.51
CA SER A 48 17.84 9.67 -10.62
C SER A 48 16.77 9.63 -9.54
N ALA A 49 15.50 9.79 -9.95
CA ALA A 49 14.38 9.56 -9.06
C ALA A 49 14.49 8.09 -8.65
N THR A 50 14.93 7.85 -7.40
CA THR A 50 14.96 6.51 -6.83
C THR A 50 13.54 5.95 -6.89
N GLU A 51 13.27 5.11 -7.88
CA GLU A 51 11.99 4.44 -8.01
C GLU A 51 11.79 3.57 -6.77
N THR A 52 10.79 3.90 -5.97
CA THR A 52 10.48 3.13 -4.78
C THR A 52 9.89 1.79 -5.19
N HIS A 53 10.74 0.75 -5.19
CA HIS A 53 10.35 -0.63 -5.46
C HIS A 53 9.88 -1.27 -4.17
N ALA A 54 8.72 -1.90 -4.19
CA ALA A 54 8.26 -2.70 -3.06
C ALA A 54 8.99 -4.05 -3.07
N THR A 55 9.52 -4.45 -1.92
CA THR A 55 10.07 -5.78 -1.72
C THR A 55 9.07 -6.67 -1.02
N VAL A 56 8.89 -7.90 -1.53
CA VAL A 56 8.06 -8.94 -0.93
C VAL A 56 8.97 -10.09 -0.54
N SER A 57 8.90 -10.54 0.71
CA SER A 57 9.72 -11.62 1.26
C SER A 57 8.84 -12.66 1.97
N LEU A 58 9.40 -13.77 2.42
CA LEU A 58 8.75 -14.73 3.28
C LEU A 58 9.25 -14.60 4.72
N ARG A 59 8.33 -14.78 5.67
CA ARG A 59 8.65 -14.84 7.11
C ARG A 59 7.89 -15.97 7.78
N ASN A 60 8.53 -16.62 8.75
CA ASN A 60 7.86 -17.55 9.64
C ASN A 60 7.00 -16.78 10.65
N THR A 61 5.75 -17.20 10.80
CA THR A 61 4.76 -16.66 11.73
C THR A 61 4.03 -17.82 12.41
N LYS A 62 3.10 -17.52 13.33
CA LYS A 62 2.21 -18.55 13.90
C LYS A 62 1.30 -19.24 12.87
N LEU A 63 1.20 -18.70 11.65
CA LEU A 63 0.46 -19.27 10.53
C LEU A 63 1.37 -20.09 9.58
N GLY A 64 2.64 -20.27 9.94
CA GLY A 64 3.67 -20.80 9.04
C GLY A 64 4.31 -19.68 8.21
N ARG A 65 4.84 -20.04 7.02
CA ARG A 65 5.53 -19.10 6.14
C ARG A 65 4.53 -18.28 5.32
N VAL A 66 4.51 -16.97 5.55
CA VAL A 66 3.63 -16.03 4.85
C VAL A 66 4.43 -14.92 4.18
N LEU A 67 3.83 -14.27 3.19
CA LEU A 67 4.41 -13.08 2.56
C LEU A 67 4.42 -11.91 3.51
N VAL A 68 5.51 -11.13 3.48
CA VAL A 68 5.68 -9.88 4.22
C VAL A 68 6.27 -8.80 3.33
N ASN A 69 6.07 -7.53 3.69
CA ASN A 69 6.74 -6.40 3.06
C ASN A 69 8.18 -6.22 3.63
N SER A 70 8.92 -5.20 3.14
CA SER A 70 10.29 -4.89 3.59
C SER A 70 10.40 -4.57 5.08
N LYS A 71 9.30 -4.16 5.75
CA LYS A 71 9.25 -3.91 7.20
C LYS A 71 8.86 -5.18 7.99
N GLY A 72 8.63 -6.29 7.32
CA GLY A 72 8.22 -7.56 7.93
C GLY A 72 6.73 -7.63 8.30
N HIS A 73 5.89 -6.67 7.87
CA HIS A 73 4.44 -6.74 8.07
C HIS A 73 3.83 -7.75 7.13
N THR A 74 2.91 -8.55 7.66
CA THR A 74 2.19 -9.58 6.91
C THR A 74 1.39 -8.99 5.76
N LEU A 75 1.42 -9.70 4.63
CA LEU A 75 0.66 -9.33 3.45
C LEU A 75 -0.58 -10.23 3.32
N TYR A 76 -1.69 -9.57 3.01
CA TYR A 76 -3.01 -10.17 2.94
C TYR A 76 -3.59 -10.05 1.54
N LEU A 77 -4.46 -10.99 1.18
CA LEU A 77 -5.36 -10.92 0.05
C LEU A 77 -6.80 -10.69 0.54
N PHE A 78 -7.61 -10.08 -0.32
CA PHE A 78 -9.02 -9.82 -0.09
C PHE A 78 -9.89 -10.69 -1.00
N LYS A 79 -10.77 -11.50 -0.44
CA LYS A 79 -11.60 -12.44 -1.21
C LYS A 79 -12.62 -11.76 -2.14
N LYS A 80 -12.89 -10.47 -1.92
CA LYS A 80 -13.76 -9.67 -2.80
C LYS A 80 -13.07 -9.20 -4.07
N ASP A 81 -11.74 -9.18 -4.10
CA ASP A 81 -10.98 -8.78 -5.27
C ASP A 81 -11.20 -9.78 -6.43
N LYS A 82 -11.37 -9.25 -7.64
CA LYS A 82 -11.63 -10.04 -8.84
C LYS A 82 -10.64 -9.68 -9.95
N ASN A 83 -10.27 -10.67 -10.75
CA ASN A 83 -9.44 -10.48 -11.96
C ASN A 83 -8.17 -9.64 -11.73
N GLY A 84 -7.53 -9.81 -10.58
CA GLY A 84 -6.33 -9.04 -10.22
C GLY A 84 -6.59 -7.58 -9.90
N LYS A 85 -7.85 -7.15 -9.78
CA LYS A 85 -8.24 -5.77 -9.47
C LYS A 85 -8.65 -5.64 -8.01
N SER A 86 -8.22 -4.54 -7.39
CA SER A 86 -8.60 -4.20 -6.04
C SER A 86 -10.02 -3.65 -5.98
N SER A 87 -10.83 -4.17 -5.07
CA SER A 87 -12.15 -3.64 -4.70
C SER A 87 -12.12 -2.85 -3.38
N CYS A 88 -10.94 -2.71 -2.76
CA CYS A 88 -10.74 -2.02 -1.48
C CYS A 88 -10.29 -0.57 -1.70
N SER A 89 -11.16 0.41 -1.42
CA SER A 89 -10.92 1.86 -1.52
C SER A 89 -11.49 2.59 -0.31
N GLY A 90 -11.29 3.91 -0.22
CA GLY A 90 -11.86 4.73 0.86
C GLY A 90 -11.51 4.20 2.25
N SER A 91 -12.53 3.96 3.09
CA SER A 91 -12.37 3.44 4.45
C SER A 91 -11.68 2.09 4.50
N CYS A 92 -11.97 1.20 3.51
CA CYS A 92 -11.31 -0.09 3.42
C CYS A 92 -9.78 0.08 3.33
N ALA A 93 -9.29 0.97 2.48
CA ALA A 93 -7.86 1.20 2.28
C ALA A 93 -7.17 1.88 3.48
N LYS A 94 -7.92 2.48 4.42
CA LYS A 94 -7.39 2.98 5.69
C LYS A 94 -7.04 1.84 6.65
N PHE A 95 -7.89 0.81 6.72
CA PHE A 95 -7.67 -0.38 7.57
C PHE A 95 -6.77 -1.41 6.88
N TRP A 96 -6.86 -1.51 5.55
CA TRP A 96 -6.10 -2.44 4.73
C TRP A 96 -5.30 -1.67 3.67
N PRO A 97 -4.20 -1.01 4.09
CA PRO A 97 -3.38 -0.23 3.17
C PRO A 97 -2.83 -1.10 2.05
N PRO A 98 -2.99 -0.70 0.78
CA PRO A 98 -2.43 -1.42 -0.35
C PRO A 98 -0.90 -1.36 -0.33
N LEU A 99 -0.23 -2.45 -0.68
CA LEU A 99 1.20 -2.44 -0.94
C LEU A 99 1.44 -1.81 -2.31
N LEU A 100 1.93 -0.57 -2.32
CA LEU A 100 2.20 0.18 -3.54
C LEU A 100 3.64 0.01 -4.01
N SER A 101 3.87 0.07 -5.33
CA SER A 101 5.19 0.10 -5.94
C SER A 101 5.17 0.92 -7.24
N ARG A 102 6.03 1.91 -7.36
CA ARG A 102 6.18 2.69 -8.60
C ARG A 102 6.81 1.84 -9.71
N GLY A 103 7.91 1.19 -9.41
CA GLY A 103 8.61 0.27 -10.29
C GLY A 103 8.18 -1.20 -10.14
N LYS A 104 8.86 -2.11 -10.82
CA LYS A 104 8.65 -3.57 -10.70
C LYS A 104 8.95 -4.01 -9.26
N PRO A 105 8.05 -4.74 -8.56
CA PRO A 105 8.34 -5.22 -7.21
C PRO A 105 9.48 -6.25 -7.23
N THR A 106 10.24 -6.26 -6.15
CA THR A 106 11.39 -7.17 -5.96
C THR A 106 10.98 -8.39 -5.14
N ALA A 107 11.37 -9.57 -5.62
CA ALA A 107 11.21 -10.82 -4.88
C ALA A 107 12.39 -11.00 -3.92
N GLY A 108 12.11 -11.09 -2.63
CA GLY A 108 13.06 -11.52 -1.62
C GLY A 108 13.16 -13.06 -1.52
N PRO A 109 13.95 -13.57 -0.56
CA PRO A 109 14.19 -15.02 -0.42
C PRO A 109 12.90 -15.85 -0.32
N GLY A 110 12.82 -16.90 -1.14
CA GLY A 110 11.71 -17.84 -1.18
C GLY A 110 10.43 -17.35 -1.88
N VAL A 111 10.41 -16.12 -2.40
CA VAL A 111 9.31 -15.57 -3.19
C VAL A 111 9.54 -15.84 -4.66
N LYS A 112 8.53 -16.37 -5.36
CA LYS A 112 8.59 -16.59 -6.81
C LYS A 112 8.38 -15.27 -7.57
N ALA A 113 9.44 -14.76 -8.20
CA ALA A 113 9.40 -13.50 -8.96
C ALA A 113 8.34 -13.51 -10.09
N SER A 114 8.09 -14.68 -10.70
CA SER A 114 7.09 -14.88 -11.76
C SER A 114 5.65 -14.66 -11.29
N LEU A 115 5.37 -14.76 -9.99
CA LEU A 115 4.06 -14.51 -9.41
C LEU A 115 3.86 -13.03 -9.02
N LEU A 116 4.95 -12.23 -8.97
CA LEU A 116 4.88 -10.80 -8.67
C LEU A 116 4.42 -10.01 -9.88
N GLY A 117 3.48 -9.12 -9.66
CA GLY A 117 2.97 -8.21 -10.67
C GLY A 117 2.49 -6.90 -10.07
N ARG A 118 1.81 -6.11 -10.87
CA ARG A 118 1.17 -4.86 -10.45
C ARG A 118 -0.18 -4.70 -11.11
N THR A 119 -1.12 -4.10 -10.40
CA THR A 119 -2.42 -3.69 -10.93
C THR A 119 -2.62 -2.19 -10.72
N ARG A 120 -3.33 -1.54 -11.62
CA ARG A 120 -3.71 -0.13 -11.48
C ARG A 120 -4.98 -0.04 -10.63
N ARG A 121 -4.95 0.82 -9.62
CA ARG A 121 -6.10 1.17 -8.79
C ARG A 121 -6.90 2.31 -9.44
N SER A 122 -8.14 2.51 -8.97
CA SER A 122 -9.04 3.59 -9.48
C SER A 122 -8.42 5.00 -9.32
N ASN A 123 -7.62 5.21 -8.26
CA ASN A 123 -6.91 6.48 -8.03
C ASN A 123 -5.59 6.61 -8.83
N GLY A 124 -5.33 5.74 -9.80
CA GLY A 124 -4.14 5.76 -10.63
C GLY A 124 -2.88 5.12 -10.03
N SER A 125 -2.83 4.88 -8.71
CA SER A 125 -1.67 4.25 -8.08
C SER A 125 -1.49 2.79 -8.53
N ARG A 126 -0.25 2.27 -8.41
CA ARG A 126 0.08 0.89 -8.78
C ARG A 126 0.27 0.05 -7.52
N GLN A 127 -0.57 -0.97 -7.37
CA GLN A 127 -0.54 -1.91 -6.27
C GLN A 127 0.15 -3.20 -6.68
N VAL A 128 1.01 -3.73 -5.81
CA VAL A 128 1.64 -5.03 -5.98
C VAL A 128 0.59 -6.13 -5.97
N THR A 129 0.75 -7.09 -6.87
CA THR A 129 -0.01 -8.34 -6.87
C THR A 129 0.93 -9.52 -6.68
N TYR A 130 0.42 -10.62 -6.12
CA TYR A 130 1.11 -11.90 -6.09
C TYR A 130 0.13 -12.99 -6.48
N ASN A 131 0.48 -13.79 -7.46
CA ASN A 131 -0.43 -14.75 -8.09
C ASN A 131 -1.80 -14.12 -8.45
N LYS A 132 -1.77 -12.95 -9.08
CA LYS A 132 -2.93 -12.12 -9.45
C LYS A 132 -3.76 -11.59 -8.26
N HIS A 133 -3.37 -11.81 -7.00
CA HIS A 133 -4.03 -11.22 -5.84
C HIS A 133 -3.39 -9.87 -5.48
N PRO A 134 -4.13 -8.75 -5.45
CA PRO A 134 -3.67 -7.49 -4.87
C PRO A 134 -3.25 -7.70 -3.42
N LEU A 135 -2.11 -7.12 -3.03
CA LEU A 135 -1.55 -7.29 -1.69
C LEU A 135 -1.81 -6.08 -0.81
N TYR A 136 -2.12 -6.36 0.45
CA TYR A 136 -2.44 -5.37 1.47
C TYR A 136 -1.68 -5.65 2.76
N THR A 137 -1.43 -4.62 3.56
CA THR A 137 -1.09 -4.76 4.97
C THR A 137 -2.34 -4.59 5.82
N TYR A 138 -2.25 -4.89 7.11
CA TYR A 138 -3.34 -4.63 8.05
C TYR A 138 -2.91 -3.56 9.06
N ALA A 139 -3.73 -2.52 9.23
CA ALA A 139 -3.38 -1.37 10.06
C ALA A 139 -3.17 -1.70 11.55
N LEU A 140 -3.75 -2.80 12.04
CA LEU A 140 -3.57 -3.26 13.41
C LEU A 140 -2.40 -4.24 13.62
N ASP A 141 -1.70 -4.63 12.56
CA ASP A 141 -0.42 -5.33 12.64
C ASP A 141 0.69 -4.31 12.90
N LYS A 142 0.90 -3.95 14.17
CA LYS A 142 1.85 -2.89 14.57
C LYS A 142 3.32 -3.34 14.56
N ARG A 143 3.57 -4.65 14.55
CA ARG A 143 4.92 -5.24 14.60
C ARG A 143 5.09 -6.28 13.50
N ALA A 144 6.34 -6.46 13.07
CA ALA A 144 6.71 -7.50 12.12
C ALA A 144 6.23 -8.88 12.57
N GLY A 145 5.70 -9.67 11.63
CA GLY A 145 5.22 -11.02 11.88
C GLY A 145 3.86 -11.15 12.59
N GLN A 146 3.22 -10.03 12.95
CA GLN A 146 1.82 -10.08 13.43
C GLN A 146 0.90 -10.50 12.30
N THR A 147 -0.15 -11.23 12.65
CA THR A 147 -1.13 -11.81 11.71
C THR A 147 -2.55 -11.62 12.23
N LYS A 148 -2.86 -10.45 12.80
CA LYS A 148 -4.17 -10.15 13.40
C LYS A 148 -5.29 -10.05 12.37
N GLY A 149 -4.92 -9.80 11.11
CA GLY A 149 -5.86 -9.72 10.00
C GLY A 149 -6.32 -11.08 9.45
N GLU A 150 -5.72 -12.19 9.91
CA GLU A 150 -6.05 -13.51 9.40
C GLU A 150 -7.49 -13.91 9.70
N GLY A 151 -8.22 -14.34 8.64
CA GLY A 151 -9.61 -14.79 8.75
C GLY A 151 -10.63 -13.68 9.03
N SER A 152 -10.21 -12.41 9.16
CA SER A 152 -11.11 -11.30 9.41
C SER A 152 -12.18 -11.19 8.33
N PHE A 153 -13.44 -11.01 8.73
CA PHE A 153 -14.53 -10.65 7.83
C PHE A 153 -14.76 -9.13 7.94
N ALA A 154 -14.43 -8.40 6.88
CA ALA A 154 -14.59 -6.95 6.85
C ALA A 154 -14.79 -6.48 5.40
N PHE A 155 -15.56 -5.39 5.22
CA PHE A 155 -15.87 -4.80 3.91
C PHE A 155 -16.53 -5.78 2.92
N GLY A 156 -17.27 -6.75 3.46
CA GLY A 156 -18.10 -7.68 2.69
C GLY A 156 -17.40 -8.95 2.22
N ALA A 157 -16.19 -9.26 2.70
CA ALA A 157 -15.53 -10.54 2.46
C ALA A 157 -14.41 -10.83 3.48
N LYS A 158 -13.87 -12.03 3.42
CA LYS A 158 -12.75 -12.46 4.28
C LYS A 158 -11.39 -12.00 3.74
N TRP A 159 -10.47 -11.80 4.67
CA TRP A 159 -9.07 -11.47 4.47
C TRP A 159 -8.19 -12.60 4.95
N TYR A 160 -7.14 -12.91 4.20
CA TYR A 160 -6.23 -14.01 4.55
C TYR A 160 -4.79 -13.61 4.29
N ALA A 161 -3.88 -14.01 5.16
CA ALA A 161 -2.46 -13.95 4.88
C ALA A 161 -2.13 -14.79 3.64
N VAL A 162 -1.10 -14.37 2.91
CA VAL A 162 -0.74 -15.00 1.64
C VAL A 162 0.46 -15.91 1.83
N SER A 163 0.33 -17.16 1.36
CA SER A 163 1.40 -18.15 1.37
C SER A 163 2.43 -17.93 0.25
N ALA A 164 3.55 -18.64 0.30
CA ALA A 164 4.57 -18.66 -0.78
C ALA A 164 4.01 -19.08 -2.15
N LYS A 165 2.92 -19.85 -2.17
CA LYS A 165 2.24 -20.27 -3.41
C LYS A 165 1.27 -19.19 -3.94
N GLY A 166 1.07 -18.08 -3.20
CA GLY A 166 0.13 -17.03 -3.57
C GLY A 166 -1.33 -17.38 -3.29
N ALA A 167 -1.57 -18.34 -2.40
CA ALA A 167 -2.91 -18.72 -1.94
C ALA A 167 -3.16 -18.20 -0.53
N ALA A 168 -4.46 -18.08 -0.16
CA ALA A 168 -4.86 -17.82 1.21
C ALA A 168 -4.29 -18.88 2.16
N VAL A 169 -3.77 -18.44 3.30
CA VAL A 169 -3.42 -19.35 4.40
C VAL A 169 -4.70 -19.61 5.19
N VAL A 170 -5.32 -20.73 4.93
CA VAL A 170 -6.47 -21.17 5.70
C VAL A 170 -5.96 -22.13 6.77
N LYS A 171 -6.08 -21.74 8.06
CA LYS A 171 -5.77 -22.67 9.15
C LYS A 171 -6.76 -23.84 9.03
N PRO A 172 -6.30 -25.09 8.92
CA PRO A 172 -7.20 -26.22 8.98
C PRO A 172 -8.04 -26.16 10.25
N PRO A 173 -9.31 -26.57 10.23
CA PRO A 173 -10.05 -26.76 11.46
C PRO A 173 -9.20 -27.65 12.37
N THR A 174 -9.03 -27.25 13.61
CA THR A 174 -8.35 -28.08 14.61
C THR A 174 -9.24 -29.30 14.77
N THR A 175 -8.88 -30.40 14.12
CA THR A 175 -9.53 -31.68 14.36
C THR A 175 -9.10 -32.08 15.76
N THR A 176 -9.98 -31.87 16.75
CA THR A 176 -9.84 -32.49 18.04
C THR A 176 -10.05 -33.97 17.78
N THR A 177 -8.96 -34.71 17.61
CA THR A 177 -9.01 -36.17 17.58
C THR A 177 -9.40 -36.60 18.98
N THR A 178 -10.69 -36.78 19.21
CA THR A 178 -11.17 -37.52 20.36
C THR A 178 -10.76 -38.95 20.12
N THR A 179 -9.64 -39.37 20.70
CA THR A 179 -9.24 -40.80 20.75
C THR A 179 -10.25 -41.47 21.65
N THR A 180 -11.30 -42.01 21.07
CA THR A 180 -12.20 -42.93 21.78
C THR A 180 -11.41 -44.24 21.93
N THR A 181 -10.81 -44.42 23.11
CA THR A 181 -10.24 -45.72 23.52
C THR A 181 -11.41 -46.68 23.68
N THR A 182 -11.68 -47.44 22.65
CA THR A 182 -12.61 -48.57 22.73
C THR A 182 -11.91 -49.67 23.49
N THR A 183 -12.18 -49.77 24.80
CA THR A 183 -11.77 -50.92 25.63
C THR A 183 -12.67 -52.09 25.27
N TYR A 184 -12.14 -53.05 24.50
CA TYR A 184 -12.80 -54.35 24.31
C TYR A 184 -12.72 -55.16 25.58
N PRO A 185 -13.86 -55.64 26.13
CA PRO A 185 -13.78 -56.57 27.25
C PRO A 185 -13.23 -57.91 26.76
N THR A 186 -12.14 -58.36 27.40
CA THR A 186 -11.59 -59.70 27.21
C THR A 186 -12.56 -60.70 27.80
N THR A 187 -13.32 -61.37 26.97
CA THR A 187 -14.14 -62.51 27.41
C THR A 187 -13.25 -63.73 27.54
N THR A 188 -12.94 -64.14 28.77
CA THR A 188 -12.29 -65.43 29.06
C THR A 188 -13.36 -66.51 29.01
N TYR A 189 -13.26 -67.42 28.06
CA TYR A 189 -14.06 -68.66 28.00
C TYR A 189 -13.41 -69.71 28.92
N PRO A 190 -14.21 -70.54 29.63
CA PRO A 190 -13.76 -71.61 30.47
C PRO A 190 -13.21 -72.76 29.67
#